data_4cc1e817d1fe3294cb224c11e2c46a8e
#
_entry.id   4cc1e817d1fe3294cb224c11e2c46a8e
#
_cell.length_a   1.000
_cell.length_b   1.000
_cell.length_c   1.000
_cell.angle_alpha   90.00
_cell.angle_beta   90.00
_cell.angle_gamma   90.00
#
_symmetry.space_group_name_H-M   'P 1'
#
loop_
_entity.id
_entity.type
_entity.pdbx_description
1 polymer ?
#
loop_
_entity_poly.entity_id
_entity_poly.type
_entity_poly.pdbx_seq_one_letter_code
_entity_poly.pdbx_strand_id
1 'polypeptide(L)'
;MCYAMLSNSGKSRFAINLACYIAFIHKQKVLVISNEMSQEKMRLCMITTILNNPEIQGLHKQAIRKTEGELLELKFRADNPKRVKCDENGFIIKKDNETHEEYLERLKKYSKEFKQTIEVTDWVDKQIDNAIHFIHITEHTNDDLKKVIMNYYYKEGIEYIFYDTLKADTANIGNSDEVKKTATILSNIAQKFKVFIASSMQLLESNTLPVNLTVNEMSASKTVKEVLDTLCLIKQISRRTLYKYEYSDTDQFDECHEIEVPKDTDVRFYACVVDKNRAGAKPTLLFRLNLAYNEWEELGHLRLKQTEYDDE
;
A
#
# COMPACT_ATOMS: atom_id res chain seq x y z
N MET A 1 3.26 14.39 4.52
CA MET A 1 2.59 13.90 3.28
C MET A 1 1.23 13.33 3.62
N CYS A 2 0.25 13.50 2.73
CA CYS A 2 -1.03 12.79 2.83
C CYS A 2 -1.36 12.20 1.46
N TYR A 3 -1.95 10.99 1.43
CA TYR A 3 -2.49 10.39 0.23
C TYR A 3 -3.94 9.99 0.46
N ALA A 4 -4.79 10.26 -0.53
CA ALA A 4 -6.22 9.97 -0.44
C ALA A 4 -6.65 8.99 -1.54
N MET A 5 -7.42 7.98 -1.16
CA MET A 5 -7.95 6.94 -2.05
C MET A 5 -9.40 6.62 -1.69
N LEU A 6 -10.14 6.05 -2.64
CA LEU A 6 -11.48 5.53 -2.36
C LEU A 6 -11.42 4.39 -1.32
N SER A 7 -12.53 4.11 -0.67
CA SER A 7 -12.64 2.94 0.20
C SER A 7 -12.31 1.66 -0.59
N ASN A 8 -11.69 0.69 0.05
CA ASN A 8 -11.30 -0.60 -0.55
C ASN A 8 -10.38 -0.52 -1.79
N SER A 9 -9.72 0.63 -2.04
CA SER A 9 -8.80 0.80 -3.17
C SER A 9 -7.34 0.50 -2.84
N GLY A 10 -7.03 -0.02 -1.65
CA GLY A 10 -5.69 -0.44 -1.28
C GLY A 10 -4.87 0.57 -0.47
N LYS A 11 -5.50 1.57 0.22
CA LYS A 11 -4.78 2.56 1.06
C LYS A 11 -3.76 1.94 2.01
N SER A 12 -4.20 1.01 2.84
CA SER A 12 -3.34 0.37 3.84
C SER A 12 -2.26 -0.50 3.19
N ARG A 13 -2.59 -1.14 2.04
CA ARG A 13 -1.61 -1.90 1.24
C ARG A 13 -0.52 -1.01 0.66
N PHE A 14 -0.89 0.18 0.20
CA PHE A 14 0.07 1.19 -0.25
C PHE A 14 1.01 1.62 0.88
N ALA A 15 0.47 1.89 2.09
CA ALA A 15 1.28 2.20 3.26
C ALA A 15 2.29 1.08 3.59
N ILE A 16 1.83 -0.18 3.63
CA ILE A 16 2.70 -1.33 3.91
C ILE A 16 3.76 -1.51 2.83
N ASN A 17 3.40 -1.34 1.54
CA ASN A 17 4.36 -1.44 0.44
C ASN A 17 5.48 -0.38 0.60
N LEU A 18 5.12 0.89 0.82
CA LEU A 18 6.08 1.96 1.06
C LEU A 18 6.90 1.73 2.34
N ALA A 19 6.28 1.26 3.43
CA ALA A 19 6.97 0.94 4.67
C ALA A 19 8.03 -0.16 4.46
N CYS A 20 7.68 -1.23 3.73
CA CYS A 20 8.62 -2.28 3.35
C CYS A 20 9.79 -1.74 2.51
N TYR A 21 9.49 -0.88 1.53
CA TYR A 21 10.51 -0.27 0.69
C TYR A 21 11.49 0.57 1.50
N ILE A 22 10.98 1.44 2.37
CA ILE A 22 11.81 2.28 3.25
C ILE A 22 12.64 1.42 4.22
N ALA A 23 12.01 0.41 4.84
CA ALA A 23 12.68 -0.43 5.83
C ALA A 23 13.74 -1.34 5.20
N PHE A 24 13.45 -1.96 4.06
CA PHE A 24 14.28 -3.05 3.54
C PHE A 24 15.20 -2.62 2.41
N ILE A 25 14.85 -1.61 1.63
CA ILE A 25 15.73 -1.03 0.59
C ILE A 25 16.56 0.11 1.18
N HIS A 26 15.91 1.09 1.81
CA HIS A 26 16.62 2.26 2.38
C HIS A 26 17.21 2.02 3.77
N LYS A 27 16.94 0.86 4.40
CA LYS A 27 17.47 0.47 5.72
C LYS A 27 17.15 1.46 6.83
N GLN A 28 15.94 2.02 6.81
CA GLN A 28 15.44 2.95 7.81
C GLN A 28 14.38 2.28 8.68
N LYS A 29 14.35 2.60 9.98
CA LYS A 29 13.30 2.11 10.87
C LYS A 29 11.97 2.82 10.58
N VAL A 30 10.87 2.06 10.58
CA VAL A 30 9.55 2.55 10.23
C VAL A 30 8.55 2.22 11.34
N LEU A 31 7.68 3.17 11.67
CA LEU A 31 6.50 2.98 12.53
C LEU A 31 5.24 3.04 11.67
N VAL A 32 4.41 2.00 11.73
CA VAL A 32 3.08 1.97 11.12
C VAL A 32 2.05 1.97 12.25
N ILE A 33 1.27 3.03 12.32
CA ILE A 33 0.15 3.18 13.25
C ILE A 33 -1.13 3.03 12.43
N SER A 34 -1.94 2.03 12.74
CA SER A 34 -3.23 1.83 12.06
C SER A 34 -4.39 1.84 13.03
N ASN A 35 -5.48 2.48 12.63
CA ASN A 35 -6.75 2.43 13.33
C ASN A 35 -7.82 1.60 12.57
N GLU A 36 -7.44 0.95 11.49
CA GLU A 36 -8.33 0.13 10.65
C GLU A 36 -7.87 -1.33 10.53
N MET A 37 -6.56 -1.57 10.48
CA MET A 37 -6.00 -2.92 10.32
C MET A 37 -5.41 -3.44 11.63
N SER A 38 -5.74 -4.69 12.00
CA SER A 38 -5.09 -5.39 13.11
C SER A 38 -3.62 -5.71 12.78
N GLN A 39 -2.83 -6.01 13.81
CA GLN A 39 -1.41 -6.39 13.63
C GLN A 39 -1.26 -7.65 12.77
N GLU A 40 -2.13 -8.65 12.96
CA GLU A 40 -2.11 -9.90 12.18
C GLU A 40 -2.36 -9.63 10.69
N LYS A 41 -3.30 -8.73 10.38
CA LYS A 41 -3.60 -8.36 9.00
C LYS A 41 -2.47 -7.55 8.37
N MET A 42 -1.84 -6.64 9.12
CA MET A 42 -0.65 -5.91 8.67
C MET A 42 0.52 -6.87 8.41
N ARG A 43 0.75 -7.83 9.32
CA ARG A 43 1.76 -8.87 9.17
C ARG A 43 1.53 -9.72 7.91
N LEU A 44 0.31 -10.18 7.68
CA LEU A 44 -0.04 -10.96 6.50
C LEU A 44 0.16 -10.15 5.20
N CYS A 45 -0.26 -8.90 5.20
CA CYS A 45 -0.03 -7.98 4.08
C CYS A 45 1.48 -7.80 3.80
N MET A 46 2.31 -7.67 4.84
CA MET A 46 3.76 -7.55 4.72
C MET A 46 4.38 -8.84 4.15
N ILE A 47 3.97 -10.03 4.64
CA ILE A 47 4.42 -11.32 4.08
C ILE A 47 4.07 -11.39 2.59
N THR A 48 2.82 -11.06 2.23
CA THR A 48 2.38 -11.05 0.82
C THR A 48 3.22 -10.07 -0.01
N THR A 49 3.48 -8.87 0.50
CA THR A 49 4.33 -7.87 -0.17
C THR A 49 5.73 -8.43 -0.43
N ILE A 50 6.36 -9.00 0.58
CA ILE A 50 7.73 -9.54 0.48
C ILE A 50 7.78 -10.74 -0.47
N LEU A 51 6.83 -11.66 -0.42
CA LEU A 51 6.78 -12.84 -1.30
C LEU A 51 6.67 -12.47 -2.78
N ASN A 52 5.98 -11.38 -3.09
CA ASN A 52 5.67 -11.00 -4.47
C ASN A 52 6.59 -9.91 -5.04
N ASN A 53 7.42 -9.28 -4.22
CA ASN A 53 8.37 -8.23 -4.64
C ASN A 53 9.82 -8.70 -4.43
N PRO A 54 10.46 -9.34 -5.41
CA PRO A 54 11.80 -9.94 -5.28
C PRO A 54 12.88 -8.94 -4.87
N GLU A 55 12.75 -7.68 -5.28
CA GLU A 55 13.69 -6.60 -4.96
C GLU A 55 13.76 -6.31 -3.47
N ILE A 56 12.62 -6.44 -2.77
CA ILE A 56 12.53 -6.20 -1.33
C ILE A 56 13.07 -7.38 -0.54
N GLN A 57 12.91 -8.59 -1.07
CA GLN A 57 13.21 -9.84 -0.34
C GLN A 57 14.66 -9.96 0.11
N GLY A 58 15.59 -9.80 -0.80
CA GLY A 58 16.97 -10.19 -0.58
C GLY A 58 17.19 -11.71 -0.30
N LEU A 59 16.11 -12.45 -0.03
CA LEU A 59 16.11 -13.90 0.31
C LEU A 59 15.85 -14.78 -0.90
N HIS A 60 15.02 -14.34 -1.83
CA HIS A 60 14.65 -15.08 -3.03
C HIS A 60 14.87 -14.23 -4.29
N LYS A 61 15.28 -14.89 -5.37
CA LYS A 61 15.52 -14.24 -6.67
C LYS A 61 14.26 -14.08 -7.51
N GLN A 62 13.17 -14.75 -7.14
CA GLN A 62 11.92 -14.79 -7.90
C GLN A 62 10.72 -14.62 -6.97
N ALA A 63 9.72 -13.91 -7.44
CA ALA A 63 8.44 -13.82 -6.77
C ALA A 63 7.74 -15.18 -6.69
N ILE A 64 7.12 -15.46 -5.55
CA ILE A 64 6.42 -16.74 -5.33
C ILE A 64 4.99 -16.68 -5.87
N ARG A 65 4.44 -15.48 -6.11
CA ARG A 65 3.08 -15.24 -6.63
C ARG A 65 2.01 -15.88 -5.74
N LYS A 66 1.91 -15.40 -4.50
CA LYS A 66 0.90 -15.83 -3.52
C LYS A 66 0.04 -14.67 -3.08
N THR A 67 -1.27 -14.87 -3.11
CA THR A 67 -2.24 -13.95 -2.52
C THR A 67 -2.41 -14.21 -1.03
N GLU A 68 -2.96 -13.24 -0.28
CA GLU A 68 -3.29 -13.44 1.13
C GLU A 68 -4.28 -14.61 1.32
N GLY A 69 -5.27 -14.75 0.42
CA GLY A 69 -6.23 -15.85 0.46
C GLY A 69 -5.55 -17.22 0.29
N GLU A 70 -4.64 -17.36 -0.68
CA GLU A 70 -3.90 -18.60 -0.88
C GLU A 70 -3.01 -18.96 0.31
N LEU A 71 -2.43 -17.94 0.98
CA LEU A 71 -1.63 -18.15 2.20
C LEU A 71 -2.50 -18.66 3.35
N LEU A 72 -3.66 -18.05 3.57
CA LEU A 72 -4.60 -18.45 4.62
C LEU A 72 -5.22 -19.82 4.37
N GLU A 73 -5.47 -20.16 3.12
CA GLU A 73 -6.03 -21.45 2.71
C GLU A 73 -4.98 -22.56 2.53
N LEU A 74 -3.69 -22.25 2.78
CA LEU A 74 -2.55 -23.15 2.58
C LEU A 74 -2.51 -23.74 1.16
N LYS A 75 -2.82 -22.94 0.16
CA LYS A 75 -2.76 -23.31 -1.27
C LYS A 75 -1.34 -23.24 -1.81
N PHE A 76 -0.65 -24.36 -1.83
CA PHE A 76 0.73 -24.48 -2.34
C PHE A 76 0.84 -25.56 -3.40
N ARG A 77 1.52 -25.24 -4.51
CA ARG A 77 1.73 -26.17 -5.61
C ARG A 77 2.78 -27.22 -5.24
N ALA A 78 2.54 -28.44 -5.71
CA ALA A 78 3.52 -29.50 -5.60
C ALA A 78 4.66 -29.29 -6.61
N ASP A 79 5.90 -29.54 -6.18
CA ASP A 79 7.07 -29.59 -7.10
C ASP A 79 6.91 -30.69 -8.15
N ASN A 80 6.24 -31.79 -7.78
CA ASN A 80 5.90 -32.88 -8.67
C ASN A 80 4.50 -33.42 -8.33
N PRO A 81 3.46 -33.03 -9.08
CA PRO A 81 2.08 -33.46 -8.83
C PRO A 81 1.86 -34.99 -8.88
N LYS A 82 2.78 -35.73 -9.54
CA LYS A 82 2.66 -37.21 -9.59
C LYS A 82 3.02 -37.90 -8.27
N ARG A 83 3.68 -37.19 -7.34
CA ARG A 83 4.18 -37.78 -6.07
C ARG A 83 3.25 -37.50 -4.88
N VAL A 84 2.27 -36.63 -5.03
CA VAL A 84 1.38 -36.20 -3.95
C VAL A 84 -0.01 -35.89 -4.51
N LYS A 85 -1.06 -36.10 -3.72
CA LYS A 85 -2.42 -35.79 -4.14
C LYS A 85 -2.60 -34.29 -4.29
N CYS A 86 -2.96 -33.84 -5.50
CA CYS A 86 -3.21 -32.44 -5.86
C CYS A 86 -4.61 -32.28 -6.45
N ASP A 87 -5.10 -31.03 -6.44
CA ASP A 87 -6.25 -30.62 -7.24
C ASP A 87 -5.88 -30.42 -8.72
N GLU A 88 -6.84 -29.99 -9.53
CA GLU A 88 -6.68 -29.73 -10.97
C GLU A 88 -5.66 -28.60 -11.27
N ASN A 89 -5.43 -27.69 -10.31
CA ASN A 89 -4.50 -26.58 -10.42
C ASN A 89 -3.08 -26.92 -9.90
N GLY A 90 -2.88 -28.16 -9.43
CA GLY A 90 -1.62 -28.64 -8.89
C GLY A 90 -1.37 -28.28 -7.43
N PHE A 91 -2.36 -27.73 -6.71
CA PHE A 91 -2.24 -27.47 -5.27
C PHE A 91 -2.37 -28.77 -4.48
N ILE A 92 -1.51 -28.95 -3.48
CA ILE A 92 -1.54 -30.08 -2.58
C ILE A 92 -2.80 -30.00 -1.73
N ILE A 93 -3.65 -31.00 -1.77
CA ILE A 93 -4.91 -31.06 -1.01
C ILE A 93 -4.78 -31.90 0.25
N LYS A 94 -5.38 -31.44 1.36
CA LYS A 94 -5.45 -32.17 2.61
C LYS A 94 -6.21 -33.48 2.42
N LYS A 95 -5.77 -34.57 3.09
CA LYS A 95 -6.46 -35.85 3.08
C LYS A 95 -7.52 -35.91 4.17
N ASP A 96 -8.56 -36.72 4.00
CA ASP A 96 -9.72 -36.76 4.88
C ASP A 96 -9.40 -37.04 6.36
N ASN A 97 -8.40 -37.90 6.63
CA ASN A 97 -8.00 -38.28 8.00
C ASN A 97 -6.65 -37.69 8.42
N GLU A 98 -6.17 -36.67 7.71
CA GLU A 98 -4.86 -36.04 7.98
C GLU A 98 -5.01 -34.93 9.03
N THR A 99 -4.18 -34.96 10.05
CA THR A 99 -4.10 -33.85 11.02
C THR A 99 -3.56 -32.59 10.33
N HIS A 100 -3.69 -31.44 10.98
CA HIS A 100 -3.13 -30.21 10.45
C HIS A 100 -1.59 -30.27 10.38
N GLU A 101 -0.96 -30.84 11.38
CA GLU A 101 0.50 -31.00 11.47
C GLU A 101 1.04 -31.91 10.38
N GLU A 102 0.42 -33.07 10.16
CA GLU A 102 0.79 -33.99 9.08
C GLU A 102 0.65 -33.32 7.70
N TYR A 103 -0.38 -32.49 7.51
CA TYR A 103 -0.55 -31.73 6.28
C TYR A 103 0.57 -30.72 6.07
N LEU A 104 0.94 -29.95 7.11
CA LEU A 104 2.06 -28.98 7.05
C LEU A 104 3.40 -29.69 6.73
N GLU A 105 3.68 -30.82 7.37
CA GLU A 105 4.90 -31.60 7.07
C GLU A 105 4.90 -32.12 5.63
N ARG A 106 3.73 -32.49 5.11
CA ARG A 106 3.59 -32.92 3.72
C ARG A 106 3.78 -31.75 2.74
N LEU A 107 3.23 -30.56 3.03
CA LEU A 107 3.51 -29.33 2.28
C LEU A 107 5.00 -29.04 2.27
N LYS A 108 5.64 -29.07 3.44
CA LYS A 108 7.08 -28.85 3.59
C LYS A 108 7.93 -29.86 2.79
N LYS A 109 7.47 -31.11 2.67
CA LYS A 109 8.19 -32.16 1.93
C LYS A 109 8.07 -32.00 0.42
N TYR A 110 6.92 -31.59 -0.10
CA TYR A 110 6.59 -31.66 -1.53
C TYR A 110 6.37 -30.31 -2.23
N SER A 111 6.49 -29.18 -1.51
CA SER A 111 6.33 -27.85 -2.08
C SER A 111 7.51 -26.94 -1.73
N LYS A 112 8.24 -26.49 -2.74
CA LYS A 112 9.25 -25.44 -2.60
C LYS A 112 8.61 -24.10 -2.27
N GLU A 113 7.44 -23.80 -2.88
CA GLU A 113 6.69 -22.57 -2.57
C GLU A 113 6.39 -22.48 -1.06
N PHE A 114 5.97 -23.58 -0.43
CA PHE A 114 5.70 -23.61 1.01
C PHE A 114 6.96 -23.39 1.84
N LYS A 115 8.07 -24.05 1.50
CA LYS A 115 9.35 -23.84 2.21
C LYS A 115 9.82 -22.40 2.14
N GLN A 116 9.79 -21.81 0.94
CA GLN A 116 10.15 -20.40 0.75
C GLN A 116 9.21 -19.45 1.50
N THR A 117 7.92 -19.78 1.55
CA THR A 117 6.95 -19.00 2.34
C THR A 117 7.29 -19.03 3.82
N ILE A 118 7.67 -20.19 4.38
CA ILE A 118 8.13 -20.30 5.78
C ILE A 118 9.38 -19.43 5.99
N GLU A 119 10.38 -19.53 5.12
CA GLU A 119 11.61 -18.74 5.23
C GLU A 119 11.33 -17.23 5.22
N VAL A 120 10.44 -16.78 4.33
CA VAL A 120 10.02 -15.37 4.29
C VAL A 120 9.24 -15.00 5.53
N THR A 121 8.34 -15.86 6.01
CA THR A 121 7.55 -15.61 7.24
C THR A 121 8.45 -15.45 8.45
N ASP A 122 9.41 -16.37 8.63
CA ASP A 122 10.39 -16.32 9.71
C ASP A 122 11.29 -15.08 9.61
N TRP A 123 11.62 -14.66 8.39
CA TRP A 123 12.37 -13.45 8.16
C TRP A 123 11.54 -12.20 8.51
N VAL A 124 10.27 -12.13 8.08
CA VAL A 124 9.34 -11.04 8.40
C VAL A 124 9.17 -10.91 9.91
N ASP A 125 8.98 -12.01 10.63
CA ASP A 125 8.81 -12.01 12.07
C ASP A 125 10.04 -11.44 12.80
N LYS A 126 11.24 -11.64 12.26
CA LYS A 126 12.48 -11.03 12.77
C LYS A 126 12.58 -9.53 12.46
N GLN A 127 11.85 -9.03 11.47
CA GLN A 127 11.86 -7.59 11.13
C GLN A 127 10.81 -6.79 11.92
N ILE A 128 9.77 -7.44 12.39
CA ILE A 128 8.77 -6.82 13.28
C ILE A 128 9.47 -6.47 14.60
N ASP A 129 9.20 -5.28 15.13
CA ASP A 129 9.84 -4.68 16.31
C ASP A 129 11.35 -4.43 16.17
N ASN A 130 11.89 -4.60 14.98
CA ASN A 130 13.30 -4.32 14.67
C ASN A 130 13.44 -3.25 13.57
N ALA A 131 12.94 -3.53 12.37
CA ALA A 131 12.96 -2.59 11.23
C ALA A 131 11.60 -1.95 10.99
N ILE A 132 10.49 -2.68 11.24
CA ILE A 132 9.13 -2.17 11.16
C ILE A 132 8.41 -2.43 12.48
N HIS A 133 7.86 -1.37 13.06
CA HIS A 133 7.01 -1.43 14.25
C HIS A 133 5.55 -1.24 13.85
N PHE A 134 4.66 -2.14 14.31
CA PHE A 134 3.23 -2.06 14.07
C PHE A 134 2.48 -1.73 15.35
N ILE A 135 1.62 -0.71 15.30
CA ILE A 135 0.71 -0.37 16.37
C ILE A 135 -0.70 -0.28 15.85
N HIS A 136 -1.61 -0.99 16.49
CA HIS A 136 -3.03 -0.86 16.27
C HIS A 136 -3.65 0.01 17.36
N ILE A 137 -4.32 1.10 16.96
CA ILE A 137 -5.00 2.03 17.86
C ILE A 137 -6.42 2.24 17.33
N THR A 138 -7.42 1.70 18.02
CA THR A 138 -8.83 1.83 17.60
C THR A 138 -9.41 3.20 17.92
N GLU A 139 -9.26 3.62 19.16
CA GLU A 139 -9.72 4.92 19.67
C GLU A 139 -8.56 5.61 20.38
N HIS A 140 -8.34 6.87 20.10
CA HIS A 140 -7.23 7.62 20.66
C HIS A 140 -7.49 9.12 20.60
N THR A 141 -6.91 9.83 21.55
CA THR A 141 -6.80 11.28 21.51
C THR A 141 -5.57 11.69 20.71
N ASN A 142 -5.53 12.95 20.31
CA ASN A 142 -4.34 13.54 19.68
C ASN A 142 -3.11 13.48 20.61
N ASP A 143 -3.31 13.55 21.93
CA ASP A 143 -2.22 13.42 22.90
C ASP A 143 -1.68 12.00 22.96
N ASP A 144 -2.53 10.98 22.84
CA ASP A 144 -2.08 9.58 22.80
C ASP A 144 -1.28 9.30 21.54
N LEU A 145 -1.77 9.77 20.37
CA LEU A 145 -1.05 9.66 19.11
C LEU A 145 0.34 10.31 19.19
N LYS A 146 0.41 11.52 19.76
CA LYS A 146 1.66 12.23 20.00
C LYS A 146 2.60 11.46 20.92
N LYS A 147 2.10 10.92 22.05
CA LYS A 147 2.90 10.12 22.99
C LYS A 147 3.47 8.88 22.32
N VAL A 148 2.68 8.16 21.52
CA VAL A 148 3.14 7.00 20.77
C VAL A 148 4.28 7.39 19.82
N ILE A 149 4.09 8.38 18.97
CA ILE A 149 5.12 8.84 18.02
C ILE A 149 6.40 9.24 18.76
N MET A 150 6.27 10.04 19.82
CA MET A 150 7.42 10.51 20.59
C MET A 150 8.17 9.38 21.29
N ASN A 151 7.44 8.38 21.82
CA ASN A 151 8.06 7.22 22.47
C ASN A 151 8.95 6.44 21.48
N TYR A 152 8.45 6.18 20.25
CA TYR A 152 9.21 5.46 19.23
C TYR A 152 10.36 6.30 18.64
N TYR A 153 10.15 7.60 18.49
CA TYR A 153 11.23 8.51 18.09
C TYR A 153 12.40 8.47 19.09
N TYR A 154 12.12 8.63 20.39
CA TYR A 154 13.20 8.70 21.40
C TYR A 154 13.82 7.34 21.74
N LYS A 155 13.04 6.26 21.77
CA LYS A 155 13.54 4.94 22.15
C LYS A 155 14.17 4.17 21.00
N GLU A 156 13.56 4.25 19.82
CA GLU A 156 13.92 3.44 18.67
C GLU A 156 14.62 4.22 17.56
N GLY A 157 14.63 5.56 17.66
CA GLY A 157 15.22 6.42 16.62
C GLY A 157 14.42 6.39 15.30
N ILE A 158 13.10 6.22 15.37
CA ILE A 158 12.25 6.12 14.18
C ILE A 158 12.02 7.52 13.61
N GLU A 159 12.32 7.68 12.31
CA GLU A 159 12.12 8.92 11.57
C GLU A 159 11.04 8.81 10.48
N TYR A 160 10.55 7.59 10.17
CA TYR A 160 9.53 7.33 9.15
C TYR A 160 8.28 6.76 9.80
N ILE A 161 7.16 7.48 9.69
CA ILE A 161 5.92 7.17 10.37
C ILE A 161 4.77 7.13 9.36
N PHE A 162 3.99 6.06 9.38
CA PHE A 162 2.75 5.93 8.63
C PHE A 162 1.58 5.92 9.61
N TYR A 163 0.60 6.81 9.40
CA TYR A 163 -0.63 6.86 10.18
C TYR A 163 -1.84 6.59 9.27
N ASP A 164 -2.41 5.42 9.38
CA ASP A 164 -3.48 4.90 8.53
C ASP A 164 -4.72 4.58 9.38
N THR A 165 -5.74 5.39 9.35
CA THR A 165 -6.15 6.55 8.53
C THR A 165 -6.18 7.82 9.39
N LEU A 166 -5.97 8.99 8.76
CA LEU A 166 -6.12 10.29 9.44
C LEU A 166 -7.58 10.49 9.86
N LYS A 167 -7.84 10.55 11.16
CA LYS A 167 -9.15 10.71 11.78
C LYS A 167 -9.17 11.91 12.72
N ALA A 168 -10.38 12.34 13.06
CA ALA A 168 -10.60 13.29 14.15
C ALA A 168 -10.25 12.67 15.50
N ASP A 169 -9.92 13.52 16.48
CA ASP A 169 -9.78 13.13 17.88
C ASP A 169 -11.11 12.58 18.42
N THR A 170 -11.05 11.43 19.09
CA THR A 170 -12.25 10.77 19.62
C THR A 170 -12.95 11.57 20.73
N ALA A 171 -12.24 12.48 21.40
CA ALA A 171 -12.84 13.37 22.38
C ALA A 171 -13.80 14.42 21.77
N ASN A 172 -13.77 14.63 20.45
CA ASN A 172 -14.50 15.71 19.75
C ASN A 172 -15.15 15.22 18.44
N ILE A 173 -15.82 14.10 18.45
CA ILE A 173 -16.48 13.51 17.29
C ILE A 173 -17.57 14.43 16.74
N GLY A 174 -17.48 14.84 15.49
CA GLY A 174 -18.54 15.54 14.76
C GLY A 174 -18.17 16.88 14.13
N ASN A 175 -16.92 17.34 14.30
CA ASN A 175 -16.48 18.61 13.72
C ASN A 175 -15.42 18.38 12.64
N SER A 176 -15.65 18.87 11.42
CA SER A 176 -14.70 18.76 10.29
C SER A 176 -13.32 19.39 10.58
N ASP A 177 -13.28 20.35 11.51
CA ASP A 177 -12.03 21.01 11.92
C ASP A 177 -11.13 20.13 12.78
N GLU A 178 -11.66 19.08 13.41
CA GLU A 178 -10.87 18.17 14.24
C GLU A 178 -9.87 17.34 13.43
N VAL A 179 -10.20 16.93 12.20
CA VAL A 179 -9.24 16.26 11.31
C VAL A 179 -8.09 17.21 10.96
N LYS A 180 -8.39 18.51 10.74
CA LYS A 180 -7.36 19.55 10.54
C LYS A 180 -6.47 19.70 11.77
N LYS A 181 -7.03 19.64 12.98
CA LYS A 181 -6.24 19.70 14.23
C LYS A 181 -5.27 18.53 14.32
N THR A 182 -5.73 17.30 14.07
CA THR A 182 -4.86 16.11 14.04
C THR A 182 -3.76 16.27 12.99
N ALA A 183 -4.10 16.70 11.77
CA ALA A 183 -3.13 16.96 10.72
C ALA A 183 -2.11 18.05 11.11
N THR A 184 -2.56 19.11 11.81
CA THR A 184 -1.69 20.18 12.29
C THR A 184 -0.72 19.66 13.35
N ILE A 185 -1.16 18.82 14.28
CA ILE A 185 -0.30 18.21 15.29
C ILE A 185 0.76 17.35 14.64
N LEU A 186 0.39 16.50 13.67
CA LEU A 186 1.34 15.65 12.93
C LEU A 186 2.34 16.50 12.13
N SER A 187 1.89 17.58 11.48
CA SER A 187 2.77 18.53 10.78
C SER A 187 3.77 19.20 11.73
N ASN A 188 3.32 19.64 12.90
CA ASN A 188 4.19 20.23 13.92
C ASN A 188 5.23 19.25 14.45
N ILE A 189 4.83 17.97 14.66
CA ILE A 189 5.76 16.90 15.04
C ILE A 189 6.80 16.69 13.94
N ALA A 190 6.35 16.56 12.68
CA ALA A 190 7.24 16.37 11.54
C ALA A 190 8.29 17.48 11.41
N GLN A 191 7.87 18.73 11.54
CA GLN A 191 8.76 19.89 11.45
C GLN A 191 9.73 19.98 12.65
N LYS A 192 9.20 19.80 13.87
CA LYS A 192 9.99 19.93 15.11
C LYS A 192 11.07 18.87 15.24
N PHE A 193 10.73 17.61 14.89
CA PHE A 193 11.62 16.45 15.05
C PHE A 193 12.29 16.03 13.75
N LYS A 194 12.01 16.73 12.63
CA LYS A 194 12.52 16.43 11.29
C LYS A 194 12.25 14.98 10.85
N VAL A 195 11.06 14.48 11.19
CA VAL A 195 10.60 13.14 10.82
C VAL A 195 9.64 13.22 9.62
N PHE A 196 9.63 12.15 8.82
CA PHE A 196 8.66 11.98 7.76
C PHE A 196 7.39 11.34 8.33
N ILE A 197 6.24 11.99 8.12
CA ILE A 197 4.93 11.43 8.47
C ILE A 197 4.06 11.36 7.22
N ALA A 198 3.62 10.16 6.86
CA ALA A 198 2.63 9.91 5.83
C ALA A 198 1.30 9.49 6.46
N SER A 199 0.20 10.13 6.06
CA SER A 199 -1.14 9.75 6.51
C SER A 199 -2.03 9.43 5.31
N SER A 200 -2.96 8.51 5.48
CA SER A 200 -3.98 8.21 4.49
C SER A 200 -5.28 8.93 4.79
N MET A 201 -6.07 9.19 3.74
CA MET A 201 -7.43 9.73 3.84
C MET A 201 -8.35 9.03 2.84
N GLN A 202 -9.66 9.25 2.99
CA GLN A 202 -10.65 8.71 2.07
C GLN A 202 -11.08 9.77 1.05
N LEU A 203 -11.16 9.37 -0.23
CA LEU A 203 -11.86 10.13 -1.27
C LEU A 203 -13.36 9.84 -1.21
N LEU A 204 -14.15 10.81 -1.60
CA LEU A 204 -15.57 10.64 -1.92
C LEU A 204 -15.71 10.05 -3.31
N GLU A 205 -16.75 9.27 -3.53
CA GLU A 205 -17.13 8.85 -4.87
C GLU A 205 -17.55 10.07 -5.68
N SER A 206 -17.00 10.23 -6.85
CA SER A 206 -17.30 11.32 -7.78
C SER A 206 -17.13 10.87 -9.22
N ASN A 207 -17.80 11.56 -10.15
CA ASN A 207 -17.64 11.36 -11.59
C ASN A 207 -16.43 12.11 -12.17
N THR A 208 -15.66 12.81 -11.32
CA THR A 208 -14.44 13.51 -11.74
C THR A 208 -13.45 12.53 -12.35
N LEU A 209 -12.90 12.88 -13.50
CA LEU A 209 -11.87 12.08 -14.16
C LEU A 209 -10.65 11.91 -13.24
N PRO A 210 -10.01 10.74 -13.22
CA PRO A 210 -8.88 10.48 -12.32
C PRO A 210 -7.73 11.49 -12.42
N VAL A 211 -7.47 12.08 -13.58
CA VAL A 211 -6.43 13.10 -13.78
C VAL A 211 -6.84 14.51 -13.34
N ASN A 212 -8.12 14.75 -13.11
CA ASN A 212 -8.68 16.06 -12.73
C ASN A 212 -9.09 16.12 -11.24
N LEU A 213 -8.62 15.17 -10.43
CA LEU A 213 -8.90 15.16 -9.00
C LEU A 213 -8.34 16.40 -8.32
N THR A 214 -9.10 16.93 -7.37
CA THR A 214 -8.72 18.03 -6.50
C THR A 214 -9.08 17.73 -5.06
N VAL A 215 -8.66 18.57 -4.13
CA VAL A 215 -9.05 18.46 -2.71
C VAL A 215 -10.56 18.41 -2.49
N ASN A 216 -11.37 18.81 -3.48
CA ASN A 216 -12.83 18.81 -3.37
C ASN A 216 -13.43 17.41 -3.24
N GLU A 217 -12.73 16.39 -3.72
CA GLU A 217 -13.13 14.99 -3.65
C GLU A 217 -12.71 14.31 -2.33
N MET A 218 -12.08 15.01 -1.40
CA MET A 218 -11.74 14.46 -0.09
C MET A 218 -12.95 14.40 0.85
N SER A 219 -13.07 13.33 1.61
CA SER A 219 -14.13 13.12 2.61
C SER A 219 -13.99 14.00 3.85
N ALA A 220 -12.79 14.48 4.15
CA ALA A 220 -12.50 15.37 5.26
C ALA A 220 -12.43 16.83 4.80
N SER A 221 -12.31 17.73 5.77
CA SER A 221 -12.24 19.17 5.52
C SER A 221 -11.19 19.52 4.46
N LYS A 222 -11.60 20.29 3.46
CA LYS A 222 -10.73 20.87 2.42
C LYS A 222 -9.57 21.67 3.02
N THR A 223 -9.76 22.19 4.23
CA THR A 223 -8.77 22.98 4.97
C THR A 223 -7.57 22.16 5.45
N VAL A 224 -7.66 20.82 5.48
CA VAL A 224 -6.51 19.93 5.78
C VAL A 224 -5.36 20.17 4.80
N LYS A 225 -5.66 20.45 3.52
CA LYS A 225 -4.64 20.77 2.51
C LYS A 225 -3.71 21.92 2.94
N GLU A 226 -4.20 22.89 3.72
CA GLU A 226 -3.40 24.05 4.13
C GLU A 226 -2.16 23.65 4.95
N VAL A 227 -2.30 22.64 5.81
CA VAL A 227 -1.24 22.19 6.73
C VAL A 227 -0.33 21.09 6.17
N LEU A 228 -0.72 20.46 5.06
CA LEU A 228 0.09 19.42 4.41
C LEU A 228 1.23 20.02 3.57
N ASP A 229 2.36 19.34 3.50
CA ASP A 229 3.44 19.65 2.57
C ASP A 229 3.20 19.01 1.20
N THR A 230 2.73 17.77 1.18
CA THR A 230 2.40 17.03 -0.04
C THR A 230 1.03 16.38 0.10
N LEU A 231 0.20 16.48 -0.95
CA LEU A 231 -1.09 15.81 -1.06
C LEU A 231 -1.15 15.06 -2.40
N CYS A 232 -1.35 13.75 -2.32
CA CYS A 232 -1.54 12.85 -3.45
C CYS A 232 -2.99 12.34 -3.47
N LEU A 233 -3.68 12.50 -4.59
CA LEU A 233 -5.04 12.01 -4.81
C LEU A 233 -4.95 10.84 -5.79
N ILE A 234 -5.34 9.64 -5.33
CA ILE A 234 -5.11 8.41 -6.07
C ILE A 234 -6.45 7.75 -6.38
N LYS A 235 -6.77 7.60 -7.67
CA LYS A 235 -8.04 7.02 -8.13
C LYS A 235 -7.84 6.04 -9.25
N GLN A 236 -8.58 4.94 -9.21
CA GLN A 236 -8.56 3.93 -10.26
C GLN A 236 -9.11 4.51 -11.57
N ILE A 237 -8.43 4.22 -12.67
CA ILE A 237 -8.91 4.45 -14.03
C ILE A 237 -9.77 3.25 -14.43
N SER A 238 -11.00 3.51 -14.90
CA SER A 238 -11.86 2.44 -15.40
C SER A 238 -11.23 1.75 -16.61
N ARG A 239 -11.26 0.42 -16.66
CA ARG A 239 -10.80 -0.35 -17.82
C ARG A 239 -11.44 0.11 -19.14
N ARG A 240 -12.71 0.56 -19.05
CA ARG A 240 -13.47 1.04 -20.24
C ARG A 240 -12.99 2.39 -20.76
N THR A 241 -12.19 3.12 -19.98
CA THR A 241 -11.71 4.46 -20.33
C THR A 241 -10.20 4.55 -20.48
N LEU A 242 -9.46 3.44 -20.33
CA LEU A 242 -8.00 3.42 -20.45
C LEU A 242 -7.52 3.99 -21.80
N TYR A 243 -8.24 3.73 -22.88
CA TYR A 243 -7.91 4.22 -24.21
C TYR A 243 -7.87 5.75 -24.35
N LYS A 244 -8.47 6.47 -23.38
CA LYS A 244 -8.47 7.95 -23.34
C LYS A 244 -7.19 8.53 -22.78
N TYR A 245 -6.31 7.71 -22.24
CA TYR A 245 -5.10 8.14 -21.54
C TYR A 245 -3.87 7.65 -22.25
N GLU A 246 -2.79 8.40 -22.08
CA GLU A 246 -1.44 8.02 -22.47
C GLU A 246 -0.47 8.39 -21.35
N TYR A 247 0.70 7.77 -21.33
CA TYR A 247 1.74 8.06 -20.35
C TYR A 247 3.09 8.20 -21.04
N SER A 248 4.03 8.85 -20.36
CA SER A 248 5.41 9.04 -20.80
C SER A 248 6.36 8.93 -19.61
N ASP A 249 7.59 8.52 -19.88
CA ASP A 249 8.66 8.46 -18.87
C ASP A 249 9.06 9.86 -18.37
N THR A 250 8.79 10.88 -19.17
CA THR A 250 9.10 12.29 -18.87
C THR A 250 7.85 13.15 -18.79
N ASP A 251 7.93 14.27 -18.10
CA ASP A 251 6.87 15.28 -17.99
C ASP A 251 6.67 16.11 -19.29
N GLN A 252 7.59 16.02 -20.25
CA GLN A 252 7.51 16.70 -21.54
C GLN A 252 6.64 15.96 -22.55
N PHE A 253 6.38 14.65 -22.32
CA PHE A 253 5.58 13.79 -23.20
C PHE A 253 6.11 13.71 -24.65
N ASP A 254 7.44 13.71 -24.80
CA ASP A 254 8.10 13.59 -26.11
C ASP A 254 7.85 12.21 -26.73
N GLU A 255 7.86 11.17 -25.89
CA GLU A 255 7.50 9.80 -26.25
C GLU A 255 6.32 9.34 -25.41
N CYS A 256 5.18 9.11 -26.06
CA CYS A 256 3.95 8.68 -25.38
C CYS A 256 3.66 7.21 -25.62
N HIS A 257 3.24 6.53 -24.56
CA HIS A 257 2.85 5.13 -24.57
C HIS A 257 1.34 4.99 -24.36
N GLU A 258 0.72 4.10 -25.09
CA GLU A 258 -0.68 3.73 -24.86
C GLU A 258 -0.81 2.76 -23.67
N ILE A 259 -1.91 2.90 -22.93
CA ILE A 259 -2.20 1.99 -21.82
C ILE A 259 -2.95 0.78 -22.38
N GLU A 260 -2.27 -0.35 -22.50
CA GLU A 260 -2.89 -1.59 -22.91
C GLU A 260 -3.85 -2.13 -21.85
N VAL A 261 -5.02 -2.59 -22.29
CA VAL A 261 -5.97 -3.26 -21.38
C VAL A 261 -5.39 -4.62 -20.98
N PRO A 262 -5.09 -4.84 -19.68
CA PRO A 262 -4.43 -6.07 -19.24
C PRO A 262 -5.37 -7.27 -19.42
N LYS A 263 -4.81 -8.43 -19.80
CA LYS A 263 -5.56 -9.70 -19.86
C LYS A 263 -5.99 -10.15 -18.46
N ASP A 264 -5.12 -9.96 -17.48
CA ASP A 264 -5.41 -10.23 -16.07
C ASP A 264 -6.41 -9.19 -15.52
N THR A 265 -7.53 -9.67 -14.98
CA THR A 265 -8.60 -8.83 -14.43
C THR A 265 -8.22 -8.18 -13.11
N ASP A 266 -7.23 -8.72 -12.39
CA ASP A 266 -6.77 -8.22 -11.10
C ASP A 266 -5.76 -7.06 -11.24
N VAL A 267 -5.18 -6.91 -12.44
CA VAL A 267 -4.34 -5.75 -12.75
C VAL A 267 -5.21 -4.52 -12.96
N ARG A 268 -4.87 -3.45 -12.26
CA ARG A 268 -5.57 -2.16 -12.28
C ARG A 268 -4.60 -1.03 -12.56
N PHE A 269 -5.12 0.06 -13.11
CA PHE A 269 -4.38 1.30 -13.32
C PHE A 269 -4.97 2.41 -12.46
N TYR A 270 -4.09 3.20 -11.86
CA TYR A 270 -4.47 4.32 -11.01
C TYR A 270 -3.75 5.59 -11.46
N ALA A 271 -4.48 6.70 -11.49
CA ALA A 271 -3.89 8.01 -11.58
C ALA A 271 -3.56 8.52 -10.17
N CYS A 272 -2.37 9.02 -9.97
CA CYS A 272 -1.92 9.71 -8.77
C CYS A 272 -1.69 11.18 -9.10
N VAL A 273 -2.63 12.04 -8.73
CA VAL A 273 -2.52 13.49 -8.90
C VAL A 273 -1.83 14.08 -7.69
N VAL A 274 -0.68 14.70 -7.88
CA VAL A 274 -0.01 15.47 -6.84
C VAL A 274 -0.66 16.86 -6.77
N ASP A 275 -1.75 16.99 -6.00
CA ASP A 275 -2.54 18.22 -5.88
C ASP A 275 -1.81 19.32 -5.09
N LYS A 276 -0.92 18.94 -4.17
CA LYS A 276 -0.02 19.86 -3.46
C LYS A 276 1.37 19.26 -3.32
N ASN A 277 2.39 20.07 -3.58
CA ASN A 277 3.77 19.77 -3.27
C ASN A 277 4.53 21.08 -2.99
N ARG A 278 4.91 21.31 -1.74
CA ARG A 278 5.66 22.50 -1.35
C ARG A 278 7.10 22.50 -1.86
N ALA A 279 7.64 21.31 -2.13
CA ALA A 279 9.05 21.14 -2.48
C ALA A 279 9.33 21.10 -3.99
N GLY A 280 8.28 21.04 -4.85
CA GLY A 280 8.53 20.90 -6.28
C GLY A 280 7.29 20.77 -7.15
N ALA A 281 7.43 20.06 -8.26
CA ALA A 281 6.41 19.87 -9.27
C ALA A 281 5.17 19.13 -8.74
N LYS A 282 4.08 19.24 -9.47
CA LYS A 282 2.81 18.56 -9.20
C LYS A 282 2.46 17.63 -10.36
N PRO A 283 3.17 16.53 -10.53
CA PRO A 283 2.90 15.60 -11.61
C PRO A 283 1.56 14.88 -11.41
N THR A 284 1.03 14.37 -12.51
CA THR A 284 0.06 13.30 -12.48
C THR A 284 0.77 12.03 -12.96
N LEU A 285 0.79 11.00 -12.12
CA LEU A 285 1.54 9.76 -12.36
C LEU A 285 0.58 8.61 -12.63
N LEU A 286 1.01 7.66 -13.44
CA LEU A 286 0.32 6.40 -13.70
C LEU A 286 0.95 5.29 -12.87
N PHE A 287 0.12 4.60 -12.10
CA PHE A 287 0.50 3.37 -11.40
C PHE A 287 -0.22 2.17 -11.99
N ARG A 288 0.51 1.09 -12.19
CA ARG A 288 -0.01 -0.24 -12.44
C ARG A 288 0.03 -1.04 -11.13
N LEU A 289 -1.09 -1.66 -10.78
CA LEU A 289 -1.27 -2.36 -9.51
C LEU A 289 -1.81 -3.77 -9.71
N ASN A 290 -1.33 -4.69 -8.87
CA ASN A 290 -2.05 -5.91 -8.56
C ASN A 290 -2.20 -6.03 -7.03
N LEU A 291 -3.37 -5.65 -6.52
CA LEU A 291 -3.63 -5.61 -5.08
C LEU A 291 -3.64 -7.00 -4.42
N ALA A 292 -3.92 -8.07 -5.18
CA ALA A 292 -3.88 -9.44 -4.65
C ALA A 292 -2.47 -9.83 -4.20
N TYR A 293 -1.46 -9.29 -4.87
CA TYR A 293 -0.04 -9.52 -4.58
C TYR A 293 0.64 -8.33 -3.89
N ASN A 294 -0.09 -7.25 -3.66
CA ASN A 294 0.44 -5.97 -3.18
C ASN A 294 1.62 -5.43 -4.03
N GLU A 295 1.51 -5.59 -5.33
CA GLU A 295 2.47 -5.05 -6.31
C GLU A 295 2.05 -3.66 -6.75
N TRP A 296 2.99 -2.73 -6.75
CA TRP A 296 2.83 -1.35 -7.17
C TRP A 296 3.99 -0.98 -8.09
N GLU A 297 3.67 -0.50 -9.27
CA GLU A 297 4.63 -0.11 -10.30
C GLU A 297 4.26 1.29 -10.81
N GLU A 298 5.17 2.24 -10.71
CA GLU A 298 5.04 3.54 -11.36
C GLU A 298 5.46 3.41 -12.81
N LEU A 299 4.59 3.81 -13.74
CA LEU A 299 4.85 3.73 -15.17
C LEU A 299 5.30 5.06 -15.77
N GLY A 300 5.08 6.18 -15.10
CA GLY A 300 5.48 7.50 -15.56
C GLY A 300 4.39 8.56 -15.45
N HIS A 301 4.54 9.63 -16.20
CA HIS A 301 3.63 10.77 -16.25
C HIS A 301 2.39 10.46 -17.07
N LEU A 302 1.20 10.80 -16.54
CA LEU A 302 -0.10 10.48 -17.13
C LEU A 302 -0.81 11.75 -17.60
N ARG A 303 -1.44 11.68 -18.80
CA ARG A 303 -2.38 12.70 -19.26
C ARG A 303 -3.55 12.09 -20.06
N LEU A 304 -4.56 12.90 -20.34
CA LEU A 304 -5.54 12.59 -21.38
C LEU A 304 -4.88 12.71 -22.75
N LYS A 305 -5.21 11.81 -23.67
CA LYS A 305 -4.81 11.95 -25.07
C LYS A 305 -5.36 13.26 -25.62
N GLN A 306 -4.55 13.99 -26.35
CA GLN A 306 -5.01 15.14 -27.12
C GLN A 306 -5.91 14.62 -28.26
N THR A 307 -7.13 15.10 -28.31
CA THR A 307 -8.02 14.86 -29.46
C THR A 307 -7.67 15.88 -30.53
N GLU A 308 -7.58 15.46 -31.79
CA GLU A 308 -7.25 16.31 -32.97
C GLU A 308 -8.22 17.50 -33.14
N TYR A 309 -9.17 17.72 -32.25
CA TYR A 309 -10.20 18.77 -32.30
C TYR A 309 -9.94 19.98 -31.39
N ASP A 310 -8.83 20.03 -30.66
CA ASP A 310 -8.52 21.14 -29.75
C ASP A 310 -7.69 22.27 -30.42
N ASP A 311 -7.44 22.20 -31.75
CA ASP A 311 -6.67 23.18 -32.53
C ASP A 311 -7.56 24.04 -33.48
N GLU A 312 -8.85 24.27 -33.17
CA GLU A 312 -9.69 25.25 -33.91
C GLU A 312 -10.10 26.45 -33.05
#